data_dfa721c53e559ea26dc0168373947270
#
_entry.id   dfa721c53e559ea26dc0168373947270
#
_cell.length_a   1.000
_cell.length_b   1.000
_cell.length_c   1.000
_cell.angle_alpha   90.00
_cell.angle_beta   90.00
_cell.angle_gamma   90.00
#
_symmetry.space_group_name_H-M   'P 1'
#
loop_
_entity.id
_entity.type
_entity.pdbx_description
1 polymer ?
#
loop_
_entity_poly.entity_id
_entity_poly.type
_entity_poly.pdbx_seq_one_letter_code
_entity_poly.pdbx_strand_id
1 'polypeptide(L)'
;MAFGFFKKREYADIIFKNGLIYTLDPNQPEAEAVACKGGSILAVGDTEDMDALMGGDTEVVDLEGKVMFPGFIKARTPMAQEAFSSTCRLFPEWTGYGLEGLREAVKKVVATAKRSEPIFIYGGLRHQLNGLELNEIREELDQLCPDQPILILVMDCTACLMNTQAIDMIHAAAAEDGIRNISLDYIVSVIAPPDYEKYQAYVQKQGRILANRGFTTVNDCGSFDYPQTVYRSSLQELLMEDQMTQRYLSSYLLMEPEEVSTVLWKLRQRQTECIELDNMIRCDGLHICVMPGIFDEELLEKLCVDAADIGCDLMLTSHGQEAMETCAKVIDAVRSSGYKKNAAVLCYEDVLSDKEIYEFVPEEDIVLWKDLDPDTASNVEQMIDRMTVDAAAALGMEGRLGSIQKGMAADFTVLPKDPYKGSIDAFRDMKVAFTVVNGGIVHR
;
A
#
# COMPACT_ATOMS: atom_id res chain seq x y z
N MET A 1 20.81 0.55 -53.49
CA MET A 1 21.26 1.44 -52.43
C MET A 1 20.60 0.95 -51.15
N ALA A 2 21.35 0.30 -50.28
CA ALA A 2 20.85 -0.15 -48.98
C ALA A 2 20.88 1.06 -48.05
N PHE A 3 19.74 1.52 -47.62
CA PHE A 3 19.64 2.47 -46.50
C PHE A 3 20.01 1.71 -45.23
N GLY A 4 21.26 1.88 -44.80
CA GLY A 4 21.67 1.46 -43.46
C GLY A 4 20.91 2.28 -42.44
N PHE A 5 19.99 1.61 -41.71
CA PHE A 5 19.45 2.17 -40.50
C PHE A 5 20.62 2.36 -39.51
N PHE A 6 21.14 3.58 -39.40
CA PHE A 6 21.98 3.94 -38.26
C PHE A 6 21.11 3.79 -37.00
N LYS A 7 21.28 2.69 -36.25
CA LYS A 7 20.76 2.61 -34.88
C LYS A 7 21.36 3.82 -34.15
N LYS A 8 20.48 4.75 -33.73
CA LYS A 8 20.87 5.91 -32.92
C LYS A 8 21.54 5.32 -31.66
N ARG A 9 22.78 5.72 -31.42
CA ARG A 9 23.53 5.24 -30.25
C ARG A 9 22.75 5.69 -29.01
N GLU A 10 22.40 4.77 -28.15
CA GLU A 10 21.64 5.04 -26.94
C GLU A 10 22.60 5.24 -25.78
N TYR A 11 22.59 6.42 -25.19
CA TYR A 11 23.43 6.76 -24.03
C TYR A 11 22.59 6.70 -22.75
N ALA A 12 23.25 6.33 -21.65
CA ALA A 12 22.65 6.33 -20.32
C ALA A 12 22.47 7.76 -19.79
N ASP A 13 21.47 7.97 -18.96
CA ASP A 13 21.30 9.20 -18.19
C ASP A 13 22.20 9.17 -16.95
N ILE A 14 22.30 7.98 -16.31
CA ILE A 14 23.14 7.75 -15.13
C ILE A 14 23.78 6.35 -15.18
N ILE A 15 25.02 6.26 -14.69
CA ILE A 15 25.76 5.00 -14.55
C ILE A 15 26.29 4.90 -13.12
N PHE A 16 25.97 3.80 -12.44
CA PHE A 16 26.55 3.41 -11.16
C PHE A 16 27.63 2.38 -11.42
N LYS A 17 28.84 2.56 -10.85
CA LYS A 17 29.99 1.67 -11.09
C LYS A 17 30.91 1.57 -9.88
N ASN A 18 31.93 0.68 -9.97
CA ASN A 18 32.93 0.45 -8.94
C ASN A 18 32.31 -0.04 -7.60
N GLY A 19 31.31 -0.91 -7.64
CA GLY A 19 30.70 -1.54 -6.47
C GLY A 19 30.43 -3.01 -6.69
N LEU A 20 29.96 -3.67 -5.65
CA LEU A 20 29.39 -5.01 -5.74
C LEU A 20 27.87 -4.87 -5.93
N ILE A 21 27.34 -5.39 -7.02
CA ILE A 21 25.90 -5.34 -7.32
C ILE A 21 25.35 -6.75 -7.24
N TYR A 22 24.52 -7.02 -6.23
CA TYR A 22 23.72 -8.24 -6.16
C TYR A 22 22.45 -8.03 -6.97
N THR A 23 22.38 -8.66 -8.13
CA THR A 23 21.27 -8.44 -9.07
C THR A 23 20.00 -9.17 -8.69
N LEU A 24 20.11 -10.25 -7.94
CA LEU A 24 19.05 -11.22 -7.68
C LEU A 24 18.45 -11.82 -8.97
N ASP A 25 19.21 -11.79 -10.07
CA ASP A 25 18.97 -12.54 -11.30
C ASP A 25 19.77 -13.84 -11.26
N PRO A 26 19.12 -15.02 -11.27
CA PRO A 26 19.83 -16.30 -11.26
C PRO A 26 20.83 -16.49 -12.41
N ASN A 27 20.61 -15.79 -13.55
CA ASN A 27 21.47 -15.90 -14.73
C ASN A 27 22.71 -15.00 -14.65
N GLN A 28 22.66 -13.95 -13.84
CA GLN A 28 23.75 -12.99 -13.65
C GLN A 28 23.72 -12.47 -12.20
N PRO A 29 24.05 -13.30 -11.19
CA PRO A 29 23.83 -12.97 -9.77
C PRO A 29 24.60 -11.77 -9.26
N GLU A 30 25.72 -11.45 -9.89
CA GLU A 30 26.57 -10.30 -9.52
C GLU A 30 26.95 -9.47 -10.75
N ALA A 31 27.21 -8.18 -10.52
CA ALA A 31 27.72 -7.23 -11.49
C ALA A 31 28.58 -6.15 -10.78
N GLU A 32 29.32 -5.34 -11.56
CA GLU A 32 30.14 -4.21 -11.05
C GLU A 32 29.52 -2.86 -11.39
N ALA A 33 28.64 -2.82 -12.41
CA ALA A 33 28.05 -1.57 -12.88
C ALA A 33 26.64 -1.78 -13.45
N VAL A 34 25.84 -0.72 -13.38
CA VAL A 34 24.52 -0.63 -14.00
C VAL A 34 24.33 0.74 -14.66
N ALA A 35 23.86 0.73 -15.90
CA ALA A 35 23.51 1.94 -16.65
C ALA A 35 21.99 2.06 -16.73
N CYS A 36 21.47 3.28 -16.53
CA CYS A 36 20.03 3.56 -16.51
C CYS A 36 19.68 4.66 -17.51
N LYS A 37 18.46 4.59 -18.03
CA LYS A 37 17.89 5.58 -18.93
C LYS A 37 16.40 5.68 -18.78
N GLY A 38 15.87 6.89 -18.64
CA GLY A 38 14.43 7.15 -18.53
C GLY A 38 13.78 6.32 -17.41
N GLY A 39 14.44 6.21 -16.26
CA GLY A 39 13.94 5.46 -15.10
C GLY A 39 14.00 3.93 -15.24
N SER A 40 14.62 3.41 -16.32
CA SER A 40 14.75 1.97 -16.56
C SER A 40 16.22 1.55 -16.68
N ILE A 41 16.50 0.30 -16.37
CA ILE A 41 17.84 -0.29 -16.51
C ILE A 41 18.15 -0.54 -17.98
N LEU A 42 19.18 0.12 -18.50
CA LEU A 42 19.64 0.00 -19.88
C LEU A 42 20.60 -1.18 -20.06
N ALA A 43 21.53 -1.36 -19.12
CA ALA A 43 22.51 -2.44 -19.11
C ALA A 43 22.99 -2.76 -17.69
N VAL A 44 23.40 -4.02 -17.50
CA VAL A 44 24.02 -4.55 -16.29
C VAL A 44 25.26 -5.33 -16.70
N GLY A 45 26.40 -5.15 -16.02
CA GLY A 45 27.64 -5.86 -16.37
C GLY A 45 28.85 -5.32 -15.62
N ASP A 46 30.01 -5.44 -16.26
CA ASP A 46 31.28 -4.95 -15.70
C ASP A 46 31.43 -3.46 -15.94
N THR A 47 32.28 -2.82 -15.17
CA THR A 47 32.52 -1.36 -15.26
C THR A 47 32.98 -0.94 -16.68
N GLU A 48 33.80 -1.76 -17.36
CA GLU A 48 34.30 -1.51 -18.70
C GLU A 48 33.21 -1.52 -19.78
N ASP A 49 32.16 -2.33 -19.59
CA ASP A 49 31.02 -2.42 -20.51
C ASP A 49 30.22 -1.12 -20.58
N MET A 50 30.24 -0.32 -19.51
CA MET A 50 29.51 0.93 -19.42
C MET A 50 30.09 2.08 -20.20
N ASP A 51 31.39 2.03 -20.57
CA ASP A 51 32.08 3.11 -21.33
C ASP A 51 31.41 3.36 -22.69
N ALA A 52 30.87 2.34 -23.32
CA ALA A 52 30.17 2.46 -24.59
C ALA A 52 28.79 3.17 -24.48
N LEU A 53 28.25 3.26 -23.27
CA LEU A 53 26.95 3.87 -22.94
C LEU A 53 27.11 5.29 -22.38
N MET A 54 28.32 5.77 -22.15
CA MET A 54 28.58 7.14 -21.70
C MET A 54 28.39 8.14 -22.84
N GLY A 55 27.58 9.16 -22.59
CA GLY A 55 27.38 10.34 -23.42
C GLY A 55 27.86 11.60 -22.72
N GLY A 56 27.71 12.76 -23.38
CA GLY A 56 28.16 14.05 -22.81
C GLY A 56 27.40 14.48 -21.55
N ASP A 57 26.14 14.03 -21.41
CA ASP A 57 25.27 14.40 -20.31
C ASP A 57 25.04 13.23 -19.29
N THR A 58 25.78 12.13 -19.44
CA THR A 58 25.65 10.97 -18.55
C THR A 58 26.27 11.28 -17.18
N GLU A 59 25.46 11.19 -16.13
CA GLU A 59 25.96 11.24 -14.75
C GLU A 59 26.65 9.92 -14.41
N VAL A 60 27.81 9.99 -13.73
CA VAL A 60 28.53 8.80 -13.26
C VAL A 60 28.66 8.84 -11.75
N VAL A 61 28.08 7.82 -11.08
CA VAL A 61 28.13 7.65 -9.63
C VAL A 61 29.10 6.52 -9.30
N ASP A 62 30.18 6.87 -8.59
CA ASP A 62 31.15 5.89 -8.06
C ASP A 62 30.57 5.28 -6.76
N LEU A 63 30.38 3.97 -6.75
CA LEU A 63 29.91 3.24 -5.57
C LEU A 63 30.98 3.10 -4.48
N GLU A 64 32.27 3.36 -4.81
CA GLU A 64 33.40 3.29 -3.87
C GLU A 64 33.44 1.95 -3.09
N GLY A 65 33.14 0.86 -3.77
CA GLY A 65 33.09 -0.48 -3.16
C GLY A 65 31.87 -0.77 -2.29
N LYS A 66 30.86 0.12 -2.29
CA LYS A 66 29.57 -0.12 -1.64
C LYS A 66 28.80 -1.24 -2.35
N VAL A 67 27.76 -1.73 -1.71
CA VAL A 67 26.98 -2.86 -2.20
C VAL A 67 25.59 -2.39 -2.62
N MET A 68 25.18 -2.70 -3.85
CA MET A 68 23.89 -2.35 -4.41
C MET A 68 23.00 -3.59 -4.49
N PHE A 69 21.75 -3.41 -4.13
CA PHE A 69 20.65 -4.37 -4.27
C PHE A 69 19.52 -3.75 -5.10
N PRO A 70 18.59 -4.56 -5.64
CA PRO A 70 17.31 -4.05 -6.09
C PRO A 70 16.67 -3.21 -4.98
N GLY A 71 15.90 -2.21 -5.35
CA GLY A 71 15.21 -1.37 -4.40
C GLY A 71 14.28 -2.17 -3.49
N PHE A 72 14.31 -1.89 -2.19
CA PHE A 72 13.46 -2.59 -1.24
C PHE A 72 12.00 -2.20 -1.40
N ILE A 73 11.13 -3.19 -1.30
CA ILE A 73 9.68 -3.08 -1.44
C ILE A 73 9.03 -3.22 -0.07
N LYS A 74 8.31 -2.21 0.37
CA LYS A 74 7.41 -2.30 1.53
C LYS A 74 6.08 -2.88 1.03
N ALA A 75 5.98 -4.19 1.09
CA ALA A 75 4.91 -4.94 0.44
C ALA A 75 3.51 -4.64 1.04
N ARG A 76 3.42 -4.24 2.30
CA ARG A 76 2.16 -3.82 2.93
C ARG A 76 2.36 -2.59 3.79
N THR A 77 1.55 -1.58 3.55
CA THR A 77 1.44 -0.42 4.43
C THR A 77 0.05 0.18 4.27
N PRO A 78 -0.65 0.56 5.34
CA PRO A 78 -1.93 1.25 5.24
C PRO A 78 -1.70 2.77 5.07
N MET A 79 -0.93 3.16 4.05
CA MET A 79 -0.44 4.54 3.91
C MET A 79 -1.58 5.55 3.76
N ALA A 80 -2.60 5.24 2.96
CA ALA A 80 -3.77 6.10 2.79
C ALA A 80 -4.53 6.27 4.10
N GLN A 81 -4.70 5.20 4.86
CA GLN A 81 -5.38 5.22 6.15
C GLN A 81 -4.56 5.95 7.22
N GLU A 82 -3.25 5.76 7.24
CA GLU A 82 -2.36 6.46 8.16
C GLU A 82 -2.29 7.97 7.83
N ALA A 83 -2.25 8.35 6.55
CA ALA A 83 -2.31 9.73 6.13
C ALA A 83 -3.62 10.38 6.58
N PHE A 84 -4.76 9.72 6.37
CA PHE A 84 -6.06 10.17 6.88
C PHE A 84 -6.05 10.30 8.41
N SER A 85 -5.56 9.28 9.11
CA SER A 85 -5.45 9.29 10.56
C SER A 85 -4.61 10.46 11.09
N SER A 86 -3.59 10.89 10.33
CA SER A 86 -2.74 12.04 10.70
C SER A 86 -3.48 13.37 10.66
N THR A 87 -4.58 13.46 9.91
CA THR A 87 -5.44 14.65 9.84
C THR A 87 -6.55 14.66 10.89
N CYS A 88 -6.79 13.50 11.52
CA CYS A 88 -7.86 13.27 12.47
C CYS A 88 -7.38 13.34 13.92
N ARG A 89 -8.32 13.47 14.86
CA ARG A 89 -8.05 13.16 16.26
C ARG A 89 -8.08 11.65 16.45
N LEU A 90 -6.90 11.07 16.60
CA LEU A 90 -6.80 9.66 16.97
C LEU A 90 -7.20 9.46 18.43
N PHE A 91 -7.87 8.35 18.69
CA PHE A 91 -8.18 7.84 20.01
C PHE A 91 -7.37 6.57 20.33
N PRO A 92 -6.05 6.68 20.51
CA PRO A 92 -5.25 5.52 20.89
C PRO A 92 -5.55 5.02 22.31
N GLU A 93 -6.25 5.83 23.11
CA GLU A 93 -6.47 5.54 24.54
C GLU A 93 -7.90 5.09 24.89
N TRP A 94 -8.69 4.67 23.90
CA TRP A 94 -9.98 4.07 24.21
C TRP A 94 -9.78 2.64 24.70
N THR A 95 -9.57 2.48 25.99
CA THR A 95 -9.30 1.19 26.64
C THR A 95 -10.51 0.56 27.29
N GLY A 96 -11.62 1.31 27.43
CA GLY A 96 -12.85 0.85 28.09
C GLY A 96 -13.81 0.12 27.13
N TYR A 97 -14.79 -0.56 27.72
CA TYR A 97 -15.85 -1.27 27.02
C TYR A 97 -17.22 -0.66 27.33
N GLY A 98 -18.17 -0.85 26.44
CA GLY A 98 -19.54 -0.43 26.62
C GLY A 98 -19.70 1.10 26.68
N LEU A 99 -20.87 1.56 27.14
CA LEU A 99 -21.18 3.00 27.24
C LEU A 99 -20.23 3.77 28.17
N GLU A 100 -19.71 3.14 29.21
CA GLU A 100 -18.79 3.81 30.13
C GLU A 100 -17.43 4.08 29.47
N GLY A 101 -16.89 3.10 28.75
CA GLY A 101 -15.67 3.28 27.95
C GLY A 101 -15.83 4.35 26.88
N LEU A 102 -16.96 4.34 26.17
CA LEU A 102 -17.31 5.38 25.20
C LEU A 102 -17.38 6.77 25.85
N ARG A 103 -18.10 6.89 26.99
CA ARG A 103 -18.25 8.14 27.74
C ARG A 103 -16.92 8.73 28.17
N GLU A 104 -16.04 7.92 28.73
CA GLU A 104 -14.72 8.35 29.15
C GLU A 104 -13.86 8.83 28.00
N ALA A 105 -13.90 8.10 26.90
CA ALA A 105 -13.19 8.44 25.69
C ALA A 105 -13.69 9.76 25.10
N VAL A 106 -14.98 9.92 24.90
CA VAL A 106 -15.60 11.11 24.29
C VAL A 106 -15.40 12.35 25.14
N LYS A 107 -15.58 12.27 26.46
CA LYS A 107 -15.34 13.41 27.38
C LYS A 107 -13.96 14.05 27.22
N LYS A 108 -12.92 13.25 27.03
CA LYS A 108 -11.55 13.74 26.85
C LYS A 108 -11.42 14.57 25.56
N VAL A 109 -12.12 14.17 24.50
CA VAL A 109 -12.08 14.90 23.23
C VAL A 109 -12.90 16.16 23.28
N VAL A 110 -14.13 16.08 23.74
CA VAL A 110 -15.05 17.22 23.87
C VAL A 110 -14.43 18.33 24.69
N ALA A 111 -13.72 17.98 25.77
CA ALA A 111 -13.04 18.95 26.63
C ALA A 111 -11.97 19.79 25.91
N THR A 112 -11.42 19.29 24.79
CA THR A 112 -10.34 19.95 24.04
C THR A 112 -10.77 20.36 22.62
N ALA A 113 -12.00 20.07 22.23
CA ALA A 113 -12.54 20.41 20.91
C ALA A 113 -12.84 21.91 20.80
N LYS A 114 -12.65 22.44 19.60
CA LYS A 114 -13.10 23.81 19.30
C LYS A 114 -14.60 23.78 19.04
N ARG A 115 -15.34 24.63 19.74
CA ARG A 115 -16.82 24.67 19.65
C ARG A 115 -17.40 24.99 18.28
N SER A 116 -16.61 25.55 17.37
CA SER A 116 -17.04 25.96 16.05
C SER A 116 -16.86 24.91 14.96
N GLU A 117 -16.25 23.76 15.26
CA GLU A 117 -15.90 22.74 14.30
C GLU A 117 -16.55 21.40 14.67
N PRO A 118 -17.01 20.60 13.70
CA PRO A 118 -17.43 19.23 13.97
C PRO A 118 -16.32 18.42 14.66
N ILE A 119 -16.70 17.49 15.51
CA ILE A 119 -15.75 16.58 16.16
C ILE A 119 -15.70 15.30 15.33
N PHE A 120 -14.56 15.03 14.74
CA PHE A 120 -14.27 13.75 14.12
C PHE A 120 -13.29 12.96 14.97
N ILE A 121 -13.65 11.73 15.28
CA ILE A 121 -12.83 10.77 16.04
C ILE A 121 -12.62 9.54 15.16
N TYR A 122 -11.36 9.18 14.97
CA TYR A 122 -11.00 7.90 14.38
C TYR A 122 -10.36 7.04 15.46
N GLY A 123 -11.02 5.93 15.84
CA GLY A 123 -10.53 5.09 16.93
C GLY A 123 -11.59 4.20 17.54
N GLY A 124 -11.14 3.34 18.46
CA GLY A 124 -11.95 2.30 19.07
C GLY A 124 -12.03 1.04 18.20
N LEU A 125 -12.44 -0.07 18.81
CA LEU A 125 -12.59 -1.36 18.17
C LEU A 125 -14.03 -1.84 18.30
N ARG A 126 -14.54 -2.47 17.26
CA ARG A 126 -15.97 -2.94 17.23
C ARG A 126 -16.34 -3.77 18.46
N HIS A 127 -15.45 -4.64 18.91
CA HIS A 127 -15.73 -5.50 20.08
C HIS A 127 -15.92 -4.71 21.40
N GLN A 128 -15.42 -3.47 21.48
CA GLN A 128 -15.64 -2.58 22.64
C GLN A 128 -17.09 -2.10 22.72
N LEU A 129 -17.83 -2.19 21.61
CA LEU A 129 -19.22 -1.79 21.47
C LEU A 129 -20.20 -2.98 21.54
N ASN A 130 -19.69 -4.20 21.74
CA ASN A 130 -20.52 -5.40 21.78
C ASN A 130 -21.63 -5.28 22.85
N GLY A 131 -22.86 -5.59 22.43
CA GLY A 131 -24.06 -5.55 23.28
C GLY A 131 -24.68 -4.16 23.43
N LEU A 132 -24.20 -3.15 22.69
CA LEU A 132 -24.81 -1.82 22.65
C LEU A 132 -25.68 -1.66 21.40
N GLU A 133 -26.83 -1.03 21.59
CA GLU A 133 -27.69 -0.62 20.50
C GLU A 133 -27.30 0.77 19.98
N LEU A 134 -27.38 0.99 18.68
CA LEU A 134 -26.99 2.27 18.06
C LEU A 134 -27.74 3.48 18.63
N ASN A 135 -29.01 3.27 19.03
CA ASN A 135 -29.80 4.34 19.65
C ASN A 135 -29.26 4.71 21.04
N GLU A 136 -28.82 3.74 21.84
CA GLU A 136 -28.22 4.00 23.15
C GLU A 136 -26.93 4.80 23.02
N ILE A 137 -26.12 4.42 22.02
CA ILE A 137 -24.87 5.14 21.72
C ILE A 137 -25.19 6.58 21.29
N ARG A 138 -26.15 6.79 20.42
CA ARG A 138 -26.55 8.13 19.96
C ARG A 138 -27.04 8.99 21.13
N GLU A 139 -27.91 8.47 21.98
CA GLU A 139 -28.43 9.18 23.15
C GLU A 139 -27.30 9.58 24.13
N GLU A 140 -26.31 8.71 24.32
CA GLU A 140 -25.13 9.05 25.13
C GLU A 140 -24.31 10.15 24.48
N LEU A 141 -24.07 10.10 23.15
CA LEU A 141 -23.35 11.13 22.40
C LEU A 141 -24.09 12.48 22.42
N ASP A 142 -25.43 12.48 22.33
CA ASP A 142 -26.27 13.67 22.45
C ASP A 142 -26.14 14.34 23.83
N GLN A 143 -26.03 13.53 24.90
CA GLN A 143 -25.82 14.05 26.24
C GLN A 143 -24.40 14.61 26.45
N LEU A 144 -23.41 13.97 25.87
CA LEU A 144 -22.00 14.37 26.01
C LEU A 144 -21.65 15.59 25.15
N CYS A 145 -22.30 15.73 24.01
CA CYS A 145 -22.03 16.77 23.01
C CYS A 145 -23.32 17.28 22.37
N PRO A 146 -24.19 18.02 23.14
CA PRO A 146 -25.50 18.42 22.66
C PRO A 146 -25.48 19.49 21.56
N ASP A 147 -24.45 20.34 21.54
CA ASP A 147 -24.40 21.56 20.71
C ASP A 147 -23.43 21.46 19.53
N GLN A 148 -22.79 20.30 19.32
CA GLN A 148 -21.75 20.13 18.34
C GLN A 148 -21.84 18.78 17.66
N PRO A 149 -21.73 18.71 16.31
CA PRO A 149 -21.68 17.42 15.60
C PRO A 149 -20.49 16.58 16.05
N ILE A 150 -20.73 15.31 16.34
CA ILE A 150 -19.68 14.34 16.64
C ILE A 150 -19.89 13.09 15.82
N LEU A 151 -18.81 12.67 15.15
CA LEU A 151 -18.70 11.43 14.41
C LEU A 151 -17.53 10.63 14.95
N ILE A 152 -17.76 9.37 15.25
CA ILE A 152 -16.72 8.40 15.62
C ILE A 152 -16.69 7.32 14.54
N LEU A 153 -15.59 7.21 13.82
CA LEU A 153 -15.32 6.12 12.90
C LEU A 153 -14.47 5.08 13.62
N VAL A 154 -14.99 3.87 13.73
CA VAL A 154 -14.26 2.75 14.33
C VAL A 154 -13.08 2.35 13.45
N MET A 155 -11.95 1.91 14.04
CA MET A 155 -10.68 1.71 13.32
C MET A 155 -10.76 0.73 12.14
N ASP A 156 -11.62 -0.27 12.23
CA ASP A 156 -11.90 -1.20 11.12
C ASP A 156 -12.89 -0.64 10.08
N CYS A 157 -13.35 0.61 10.27
CA CYS A 157 -14.34 1.29 9.42
C CYS A 157 -15.68 0.57 9.28
N THR A 158 -15.99 -0.43 10.14
CA THR A 158 -17.22 -1.21 10.10
C THR A 158 -18.37 -0.55 10.84
N ALA A 159 -18.12 0.50 11.61
CA ALA A 159 -19.13 1.24 12.34
C ALA A 159 -18.83 2.73 12.35
N CYS A 160 -19.90 3.50 12.16
CA CYS A 160 -19.90 4.96 12.21
C CYS A 160 -20.91 5.40 13.26
N LEU A 161 -20.44 5.98 14.37
CA LEU A 161 -21.28 6.40 15.48
C LEU A 161 -21.42 7.92 15.45
N MET A 162 -22.66 8.40 15.56
CA MET A 162 -22.98 9.81 15.41
C MET A 162 -24.00 10.27 16.46
N ASN A 163 -23.88 11.54 16.88
CA ASN A 163 -24.96 12.19 17.60
C ASN A 163 -26.02 12.78 16.64
N THR A 164 -27.12 13.24 17.17
CA THR A 164 -28.22 13.84 16.38
C THR A 164 -27.74 15.05 15.57
N GLN A 165 -26.87 15.89 16.13
CA GLN A 165 -26.32 17.06 15.41
C GLN A 165 -25.53 16.67 14.16
N ALA A 166 -24.73 15.59 14.22
CA ALA A 166 -23.99 15.11 13.05
C ALA A 166 -24.94 14.53 11.99
N ILE A 167 -25.93 13.77 12.42
CA ILE A 167 -26.95 13.19 11.52
C ILE A 167 -27.69 14.31 10.79
N ASP A 168 -28.17 15.32 11.51
CA ASP A 168 -28.89 16.48 10.91
C ASP A 168 -27.99 17.26 9.93
N MET A 169 -26.73 17.47 10.28
CA MET A 169 -25.77 18.14 9.41
C MET A 169 -25.56 17.36 8.10
N ILE A 170 -25.38 16.03 8.18
CA ILE A 170 -25.16 15.18 7.01
C ILE A 170 -26.40 15.13 6.13
N HIS A 171 -27.61 15.02 6.72
CA HIS A 171 -28.87 15.02 5.98
C HIS A 171 -29.11 16.37 5.28
N ALA A 172 -28.79 17.49 5.94
CA ALA A 172 -28.90 18.82 5.35
C ALA A 172 -27.96 18.98 4.14
N ALA A 173 -26.70 18.59 4.28
CA ALA A 173 -25.72 18.61 3.19
C ALA A 173 -26.15 17.68 2.04
N ALA A 174 -26.56 16.46 2.33
CA ALA A 174 -27.03 15.51 1.32
C ALA A 174 -28.26 16.02 0.54
N ALA A 175 -29.18 16.73 1.21
CA ALA A 175 -30.33 17.33 0.57
C ALA A 175 -29.94 18.49 -0.37
N GLU A 176 -28.95 19.31 0.02
CA GLU A 176 -28.40 20.39 -0.80
C GLU A 176 -27.68 19.84 -2.03
N ASP A 177 -26.89 18.80 -1.85
CA ASP A 177 -26.12 18.14 -2.93
C ASP A 177 -26.97 17.21 -3.80
N GLY A 178 -28.24 16.97 -3.44
CA GLY A 178 -29.16 16.08 -4.16
C GLY A 178 -28.84 14.59 -4.01
N ILE A 179 -28.08 14.21 -2.97
CA ILE A 179 -27.67 12.84 -2.69
C ILE A 179 -28.81 12.10 -1.99
N ARG A 180 -29.16 10.91 -2.50
CA ARG A 180 -30.23 10.06 -1.95
C ARG A 180 -29.68 8.90 -1.11
N ASN A 181 -28.56 8.32 -1.53
CA ASN A 181 -27.89 7.24 -0.81
C ASN A 181 -26.61 7.79 -0.19
N ILE A 182 -26.60 7.89 1.13
CA ILE A 182 -25.48 8.48 1.88
C ILE A 182 -24.47 7.36 2.16
N SER A 183 -23.30 7.45 1.53
CA SER A 183 -22.19 6.52 1.78
C SER A 183 -21.34 6.96 2.96
N LEU A 184 -20.52 6.05 3.49
CA LEU A 184 -19.54 6.36 4.53
C LEU A 184 -18.58 7.47 4.08
N ASP A 185 -18.13 7.43 2.81
CA ASP A 185 -17.25 8.44 2.24
C ASP A 185 -17.89 9.83 2.26
N TYR A 186 -19.17 9.92 1.92
CA TYR A 186 -19.90 11.19 1.99
C TYR A 186 -20.03 11.69 3.43
N ILE A 187 -20.39 10.82 4.36
CA ILE A 187 -20.49 11.13 5.80
C ILE A 187 -19.18 11.74 6.28
N VAL A 188 -18.07 11.06 6.01
CA VAL A 188 -16.74 11.51 6.45
C VAL A 188 -16.34 12.82 5.76
N SER A 189 -16.62 12.98 4.47
CA SER A 189 -16.29 14.22 3.74
C SER A 189 -17.01 15.46 4.27
N VAL A 190 -18.24 15.30 4.75
CA VAL A 190 -19.03 16.40 5.35
C VAL A 190 -18.51 16.80 6.72
N ILE A 191 -18.17 15.82 7.56
CA ILE A 191 -17.74 16.05 8.95
C ILE A 191 -16.24 16.39 9.03
N ALA A 192 -15.43 15.75 8.21
CA ALA A 192 -13.97 15.87 8.20
C ALA A 192 -13.47 16.13 6.77
N PRO A 193 -13.70 17.33 6.22
CA PRO A 193 -13.22 17.69 4.88
C PRO A 193 -11.70 17.51 4.79
N PRO A 194 -11.16 17.13 3.62
CA PRO A 194 -9.76 16.78 3.47
C PRO A 194 -8.84 17.96 3.74
N ASP A 195 -7.81 17.73 4.52
CA ASP A 195 -6.68 18.65 4.67
C ASP A 195 -5.54 18.14 3.76
N TYR A 196 -5.58 18.53 2.49
CA TYR A 196 -4.61 18.09 1.48
C TYR A 196 -3.16 18.41 1.86
N GLU A 197 -2.91 19.56 2.48
CA GLU A 197 -1.57 19.95 2.89
C GLU A 197 -1.02 18.98 3.95
N LYS A 198 -1.84 18.60 4.92
CA LYS A 198 -1.43 17.61 5.93
C LYS A 198 -1.23 16.22 5.33
N TYR A 199 -2.08 15.82 4.38
CA TYR A 199 -1.90 14.56 3.67
C TYR A 199 -0.55 14.51 2.96
N GLN A 200 -0.26 15.53 2.14
CA GLN A 200 1.02 15.62 1.42
C GLN A 200 2.21 15.64 2.37
N ALA A 201 2.14 16.45 3.43
CA ALA A 201 3.20 16.51 4.43
C ALA A 201 3.43 15.15 5.11
N TYR A 202 2.36 14.38 5.37
CA TYR A 202 2.47 13.04 5.91
C TYR A 202 3.15 12.09 4.93
N VAL A 203 2.68 12.03 3.69
CA VAL A 203 3.23 11.17 2.63
C VAL A 203 4.71 11.48 2.40
N GLN A 204 5.08 12.75 2.27
CA GLN A 204 6.47 13.18 2.11
C GLN A 204 7.34 12.78 3.31
N LYS A 205 6.82 12.95 4.54
CA LYS A 205 7.54 12.56 5.75
C LYS A 205 7.79 11.06 5.80
N GLN A 206 6.76 10.26 5.54
CA GLN A 206 6.88 8.80 5.51
C GLN A 206 7.79 8.35 4.35
N GLY A 207 7.65 8.96 3.20
CA GLY A 207 8.50 8.70 2.06
C GLY A 207 9.99 8.88 2.41
N ARG A 208 10.36 9.98 3.06
CA ARG A 208 11.75 10.20 3.52
C ARG A 208 12.21 9.15 4.52
N ILE A 209 11.35 8.76 5.47
CA ILE A 209 11.66 7.70 6.45
C ILE A 209 11.92 6.38 5.74
N LEU A 210 11.10 6.03 4.75
CA LEU A 210 11.25 4.81 3.98
C LEU A 210 12.49 4.86 3.08
N ALA A 211 12.75 5.98 2.41
CA ALA A 211 13.99 6.17 1.62
C ALA A 211 15.25 6.01 2.49
N ASN A 212 15.26 6.54 3.72
CA ASN A 212 16.36 6.36 4.68
C ASN A 212 16.59 4.89 5.09
N ARG A 213 15.65 4.02 4.79
CA ARG A 213 15.71 2.56 5.04
C ARG A 213 15.87 1.75 3.75
N GLY A 214 16.04 2.41 2.60
CA GLY A 214 16.25 1.76 1.31
C GLY A 214 14.97 1.35 0.59
N PHE A 215 13.79 1.66 1.12
CA PHE A 215 12.54 1.33 0.44
C PHE A 215 12.31 2.27 -0.74
N THR A 216 12.23 1.69 -1.93
CA THR A 216 11.98 2.39 -3.20
C THR A 216 10.53 2.26 -3.65
N THR A 217 9.84 1.23 -3.18
CA THR A 217 8.46 0.93 -3.52
C THR A 217 7.63 0.70 -2.27
N VAL A 218 6.41 1.24 -2.27
CA VAL A 218 5.41 1.08 -1.21
C VAL A 218 4.15 0.51 -1.82
N ASN A 219 3.66 -0.59 -1.26
CA ASN A 219 2.32 -1.08 -1.55
C ASN A 219 1.35 -0.63 -0.45
N ASP A 220 0.43 0.27 -0.81
CA ASP A 220 -0.68 0.67 0.03
C ASP A 220 -1.80 -0.38 -0.07
N CYS A 221 -2.06 -1.07 1.03
CA CYS A 221 -3.09 -2.11 1.09
C CYS A 221 -4.52 -1.58 1.05
N GLY A 222 -4.68 -0.29 0.85
CA GLY A 222 -5.97 0.36 0.67
C GLY A 222 -6.57 0.94 1.94
N SER A 223 -7.63 1.68 1.73
CA SER A 223 -8.51 2.27 2.73
C SER A 223 -9.90 2.40 2.11
N PHE A 224 -10.90 2.86 2.86
CA PHE A 224 -12.20 3.22 2.27
C PHE A 224 -12.04 4.38 1.25
N ASP A 225 -13.04 4.57 0.38
CA ASP A 225 -12.88 5.37 -0.86
C ASP A 225 -12.41 6.81 -0.63
N TYR A 226 -12.92 7.48 0.41
CA TYR A 226 -12.60 8.88 0.65
C TYR A 226 -11.12 9.15 0.96
N PRO A 227 -10.48 8.54 2.00
CA PRO A 227 -9.05 8.70 2.21
C PRO A 227 -8.22 8.28 1.02
N GLN A 228 -8.65 7.25 0.31
CA GLN A 228 -7.93 6.72 -0.83
C GLN A 228 -7.94 7.69 -2.02
N THR A 229 -9.05 8.39 -2.25
CA THR A 229 -9.14 9.40 -3.30
C THR A 229 -8.24 10.59 -2.99
N VAL A 230 -8.27 11.09 -1.75
CA VAL A 230 -7.39 12.18 -1.29
C VAL A 230 -5.92 11.78 -1.39
N TYR A 231 -5.60 10.54 -1.00
CA TYR A 231 -4.24 10.00 -1.07
C TYR A 231 -3.72 9.93 -2.51
N ARG A 232 -4.49 9.39 -3.45
CA ARG A 232 -4.11 9.35 -4.86
C ARG A 232 -3.88 10.74 -5.44
N SER A 233 -4.79 11.67 -5.19
CA SER A 233 -4.64 13.06 -5.65
C SER A 233 -3.36 13.69 -5.09
N SER A 234 -3.05 13.45 -3.81
CA SER A 234 -1.81 13.92 -3.19
C SER A 234 -0.57 13.31 -3.83
N LEU A 235 -0.59 12.01 -4.17
CA LEU A 235 0.50 11.36 -4.89
C LEU A 235 0.70 11.93 -6.30
N GLN A 236 -0.39 12.20 -7.03
CA GLN A 236 -0.33 12.80 -8.36
C GLN A 236 0.30 14.20 -8.33
N GLU A 237 -0.09 15.03 -7.38
CA GLU A 237 0.50 16.36 -7.19
C GLU A 237 1.99 16.27 -6.85
N LEU A 238 2.38 15.38 -5.92
CA LEU A 238 3.80 15.16 -5.58
C LEU A 238 4.62 14.67 -6.78
N LEU A 239 4.04 13.85 -7.65
CA LEU A 239 4.69 13.41 -8.89
C LEU A 239 4.88 14.58 -9.85
N MET A 240 3.84 15.40 -10.06
CA MET A 240 3.91 16.58 -10.95
C MET A 240 4.91 17.62 -10.46
N GLU A 241 5.16 17.70 -9.16
CA GLU A 241 6.13 18.61 -8.53
C GLU A 241 7.54 18.01 -8.39
N ASP A 242 7.77 16.80 -8.92
CA ASP A 242 9.05 16.05 -8.79
C ASP A 242 9.48 15.84 -7.33
N GLN A 243 8.51 15.60 -6.45
CA GLN A 243 8.72 15.45 -5.00
C GLN A 243 8.50 14.01 -4.49
N MET A 244 8.24 13.07 -5.39
CA MET A 244 8.11 11.67 -5.00
C MET A 244 9.45 11.02 -4.68
N THR A 245 9.49 10.31 -3.58
CA THR A 245 10.67 9.57 -3.13
C THR A 245 10.50 8.05 -3.20
N GLN A 246 9.32 7.56 -3.58
CA GLN A 246 9.01 6.14 -3.79
C GLN A 246 8.11 5.95 -5.00
N ARG A 247 8.08 4.73 -5.48
CA ARG A 247 7.03 4.18 -6.33
C ARG A 247 5.88 3.70 -5.46
N TYR A 248 4.63 3.97 -5.86
CA TYR A 248 3.44 3.60 -5.08
C TYR A 248 2.56 2.62 -5.85
N LEU A 249 2.27 1.51 -5.21
CA LEU A 249 1.21 0.58 -5.61
C LEU A 249 0.05 0.80 -4.65
N SER A 250 -1.19 0.78 -5.14
CA SER A 250 -2.37 1.05 -4.32
C SER A 250 -3.50 0.09 -4.66
N SER A 251 -4.02 -0.58 -3.65
CA SER A 251 -5.17 -1.48 -3.76
C SER A 251 -6.48 -0.76 -3.44
N TYR A 252 -7.56 -1.18 -4.09
CA TYR A 252 -8.91 -0.83 -3.69
C TYR A 252 -9.33 -1.76 -2.55
N LEU A 253 -9.67 -1.20 -1.39
CA LEU A 253 -10.10 -1.98 -0.24
C LEU A 253 -11.62 -2.14 -0.27
N LEU A 254 -12.10 -3.38 -0.31
CA LEU A 254 -13.49 -3.75 -0.19
C LEU A 254 -13.74 -4.38 1.19
N MET A 255 -14.60 -3.77 1.99
CA MET A 255 -14.94 -4.21 3.34
C MET A 255 -16.42 -4.61 3.48
N GLU A 256 -17.27 -4.12 2.58
CA GLU A 256 -18.68 -4.39 2.54
C GLU A 256 -19.11 -4.81 1.12
N PRO A 257 -20.20 -5.58 0.98
CA PRO A 257 -20.69 -5.98 -0.33
C PRO A 257 -21.09 -4.77 -1.19
N GLU A 258 -20.52 -4.70 -2.38
CA GLU A 258 -20.94 -3.78 -3.43
C GLU A 258 -21.36 -4.58 -4.67
N GLU A 259 -22.17 -3.99 -5.55
CA GLU A 259 -22.43 -4.60 -6.84
C GLU A 259 -21.14 -4.83 -7.63
N VAL A 260 -20.93 -6.04 -8.14
CA VAL A 260 -19.72 -6.43 -8.92
C VAL A 260 -19.41 -5.41 -10.02
N SER A 261 -20.43 -4.97 -10.77
CA SER A 261 -20.30 -3.98 -11.82
C SER A 261 -19.76 -2.63 -11.33
N THR A 262 -20.14 -2.20 -10.11
CA THR A 262 -19.68 -0.97 -9.49
C THR A 262 -18.22 -1.08 -9.10
N VAL A 263 -17.82 -2.17 -8.44
CA VAL A 263 -16.42 -2.41 -8.07
C VAL A 263 -15.52 -2.47 -9.31
N LEU A 264 -15.92 -3.22 -10.34
CA LEU A 264 -15.17 -3.33 -11.59
C LEU A 264 -15.04 -1.98 -12.31
N TRP A 265 -16.08 -1.16 -12.29
CA TRP A 265 -16.02 0.18 -12.85
C TRP A 265 -15.00 1.05 -12.09
N LYS A 266 -15.04 1.05 -10.75
CA LYS A 266 -14.07 1.76 -9.90
C LYS A 266 -12.64 1.30 -10.19
N LEU A 267 -12.39 0.00 -10.27
CA LEU A 267 -11.06 -0.56 -10.55
C LEU A 267 -10.53 -0.10 -11.92
N ARG A 268 -11.36 -0.18 -12.97
CA ARG A 268 -10.98 0.29 -14.32
C ARG A 268 -10.71 1.78 -14.38
N GLN A 269 -11.52 2.59 -13.68
CA GLN A 269 -11.28 4.03 -13.59
C GLN A 269 -9.91 4.30 -12.97
N ARG A 270 -9.59 3.66 -11.84
CA ARG A 270 -8.31 3.81 -11.14
C ARG A 270 -7.13 3.40 -12.01
N GLN A 271 -7.24 2.28 -12.72
CA GLN A 271 -6.21 1.84 -13.67
C GLN A 271 -6.00 2.87 -14.77
N THR A 272 -7.07 3.45 -15.33
CA THR A 272 -7.00 4.45 -16.39
C THR A 272 -6.34 5.74 -15.92
N GLU A 273 -6.68 6.23 -14.74
CA GLU A 273 -6.08 7.42 -14.14
C GLU A 273 -4.58 7.28 -13.93
N CYS A 274 -4.09 6.05 -13.74
CA CYS A 274 -2.67 5.77 -13.47
C CYS A 274 -1.82 5.50 -14.71
N ILE A 275 -2.41 5.36 -15.90
CA ILE A 275 -1.65 5.02 -17.14
C ILE A 275 -0.58 6.09 -17.49
N GLU A 276 -0.86 7.36 -17.23
CA GLU A 276 0.01 8.49 -17.59
C GLU A 276 1.06 8.82 -16.51
N LEU A 277 1.14 8.04 -15.43
CA LEU A 277 1.95 8.37 -14.26
C LEU A 277 3.32 7.66 -14.24
N ASP A 278 3.94 7.44 -15.41
CA ASP A 278 5.28 6.91 -15.63
C ASP A 278 5.63 5.66 -14.80
N ASN A 279 4.64 4.81 -14.52
CA ASN A 279 4.75 3.66 -13.64
C ASN A 279 5.17 3.98 -12.18
N MET A 280 5.19 5.24 -11.80
CA MET A 280 5.47 5.66 -10.42
C MET A 280 4.28 5.44 -9.49
N ILE A 281 3.08 5.44 -10.04
CA ILE A 281 1.83 5.17 -9.30
C ILE A 281 1.04 4.11 -10.07
N ARG A 282 0.66 3.02 -9.41
CA ARG A 282 -0.23 1.99 -9.94
C ARG A 282 -1.39 1.75 -8.98
N CYS A 283 -2.59 1.55 -9.54
CA CYS A 283 -3.84 1.37 -8.79
C CYS A 283 -4.61 0.16 -9.33
N ASP A 284 -3.95 -0.98 -9.40
CA ASP A 284 -4.46 -2.22 -10.00
C ASP A 284 -4.64 -3.37 -8.98
N GLY A 285 -4.52 -3.11 -7.69
CA GLY A 285 -4.81 -4.08 -6.64
C GLY A 285 -6.27 -4.05 -6.18
N LEU A 286 -6.84 -5.23 -5.88
CA LEU A 286 -8.09 -5.40 -5.15
C LEU A 286 -7.79 -6.11 -3.83
N HIS A 287 -8.05 -5.45 -2.72
CA HIS A 287 -7.93 -6.01 -1.37
C HIS A 287 -9.34 -6.20 -0.78
N ILE A 288 -9.64 -7.37 -0.30
CA ILE A 288 -10.94 -7.71 0.30
C ILE A 288 -10.75 -8.18 1.73
N CYS A 289 -11.42 -7.53 2.68
CA CYS A 289 -11.53 -8.01 4.06
C CYS A 289 -12.71 -8.96 4.17
N VAL A 290 -12.43 -10.26 4.15
CA VAL A 290 -13.45 -11.30 4.22
C VAL A 290 -13.78 -11.57 5.68
N MET A 291 -14.99 -11.18 6.09
CA MET A 291 -15.55 -11.43 7.42
C MET A 291 -16.71 -12.41 7.33
N PRO A 292 -16.91 -13.27 8.35
CA PRO A 292 -17.98 -14.26 8.34
C PRO A 292 -19.36 -13.62 8.15
N GLY A 293 -20.16 -14.16 7.23
CA GLY A 293 -21.53 -13.74 6.98
C GLY A 293 -21.74 -12.35 6.37
N ILE A 294 -20.66 -11.67 5.95
CA ILE A 294 -20.75 -10.35 5.33
C ILE A 294 -20.93 -10.45 3.81
N PHE A 295 -20.18 -11.31 3.15
CA PHE A 295 -20.22 -11.45 1.70
C PHE A 295 -21.05 -12.65 1.27
N ASP A 296 -21.85 -12.48 0.22
CA ASP A 296 -22.39 -13.60 -0.55
C ASP A 296 -21.22 -14.27 -1.32
N GLU A 297 -21.05 -15.57 -1.11
CA GLU A 297 -19.92 -16.33 -1.62
C GLU A 297 -19.88 -16.34 -3.17
N GLU A 298 -21.01 -16.59 -3.84
CA GLU A 298 -21.07 -16.65 -5.31
C GLU A 298 -20.74 -15.28 -5.95
N LEU A 299 -21.22 -14.19 -5.32
CA LEU A 299 -20.92 -12.84 -5.77
C LEU A 299 -19.46 -12.48 -5.54
N LEU A 300 -18.85 -12.93 -4.45
CA LEU A 300 -17.45 -12.68 -4.14
C LEU A 300 -16.52 -13.44 -5.10
N GLU A 301 -16.80 -14.72 -5.36
CA GLU A 301 -16.09 -15.51 -6.38
C GLU A 301 -16.14 -14.82 -7.74
N LYS A 302 -17.34 -14.44 -8.18
CA LYS A 302 -17.54 -13.73 -9.44
C LYS A 302 -16.74 -12.43 -9.48
N LEU A 303 -16.78 -11.62 -8.43
CA LEU A 303 -16.03 -10.37 -8.37
C LEU A 303 -14.53 -10.60 -8.54
N CYS A 304 -13.98 -11.57 -7.82
CA CYS A 304 -12.54 -11.85 -7.87
C CYS A 304 -12.10 -12.39 -9.23
N VAL A 305 -12.89 -13.25 -9.87
CA VAL A 305 -12.62 -13.73 -11.22
C VAL A 305 -12.66 -12.57 -12.22
N ASP A 306 -13.72 -11.76 -12.19
CA ASP A 306 -13.87 -10.61 -13.11
C ASP A 306 -12.77 -9.53 -12.86
N ALA A 307 -12.34 -9.33 -11.61
CA ALA A 307 -11.23 -8.42 -11.28
C ALA A 307 -9.88 -8.96 -11.78
N ALA A 308 -9.65 -10.26 -11.62
CA ALA A 308 -8.48 -10.92 -12.18
C ALA A 308 -8.41 -10.82 -13.71
N ASP A 309 -9.54 -10.98 -14.39
CA ASP A 309 -9.64 -10.87 -15.86
C ASP A 309 -9.29 -9.46 -16.38
N ILE A 310 -9.55 -8.42 -15.61
CA ILE A 310 -9.12 -7.05 -15.93
C ILE A 310 -7.70 -6.72 -15.46
N GLY A 311 -6.98 -7.71 -14.93
CA GLY A 311 -5.58 -7.60 -14.55
C GLY A 311 -5.31 -7.08 -13.16
N CYS A 312 -6.30 -7.10 -12.26
CA CYS A 312 -6.09 -6.73 -10.85
C CYS A 312 -5.33 -7.84 -10.11
N ASP A 313 -4.42 -7.41 -9.23
CA ASP A 313 -3.79 -8.29 -8.26
C ASP A 313 -4.70 -8.44 -7.03
N LEU A 314 -4.82 -9.66 -6.50
CA LEU A 314 -5.74 -9.96 -5.42
C LEU A 314 -5.00 -10.04 -4.09
N MET A 315 -5.55 -9.37 -3.08
CA MET A 315 -5.17 -9.50 -1.68
C MET A 315 -6.44 -9.81 -0.86
N LEU A 316 -6.38 -10.85 -0.05
CA LEU A 316 -7.48 -11.27 0.81
C LEU A 316 -7.03 -11.19 2.27
N THR A 317 -7.85 -10.59 3.12
CA THR A 317 -7.68 -10.68 4.58
C THR A 317 -8.83 -11.50 5.13
N SER A 318 -8.51 -12.59 5.80
CA SER A 318 -9.45 -13.50 6.42
C SER A 318 -9.55 -13.27 7.92
N HIS A 319 -10.77 -13.22 8.45
CA HIS A 319 -11.05 -13.09 9.87
C HIS A 319 -11.76 -14.36 10.39
N GLY A 320 -10.95 -15.33 10.84
CA GLY A 320 -11.42 -16.60 11.38
C GLY A 320 -11.63 -17.71 10.34
N GLN A 321 -11.98 -18.91 10.83
CA GLN A 321 -12.02 -20.12 10.00
C GLN A 321 -13.07 -20.06 8.87
N GLU A 322 -14.27 -19.58 9.14
CA GLU A 322 -15.35 -19.48 8.13
C GLU A 322 -14.94 -18.55 6.97
N ALA A 323 -14.31 -17.41 7.29
CA ALA A 323 -13.80 -16.51 6.28
C ALA A 323 -12.63 -17.13 5.48
N MET A 324 -11.82 -18.00 6.12
CA MET A 324 -10.76 -18.74 5.44
C MET A 324 -11.33 -19.72 4.42
N GLU A 325 -12.39 -20.43 4.75
CA GLU A 325 -13.08 -21.34 3.82
C GLU A 325 -13.61 -20.57 2.60
N THR A 326 -14.16 -19.37 2.82
CA THR A 326 -14.59 -18.49 1.72
C THR A 326 -13.39 -18.00 0.88
N CYS A 327 -12.30 -17.58 1.50
CA CYS A 327 -11.08 -17.20 0.77
C CYS A 327 -10.56 -18.35 -0.09
N ALA A 328 -10.56 -19.59 0.43
CA ALA A 328 -10.12 -20.77 -0.31
C ALA A 328 -10.95 -21.00 -1.57
N LYS A 329 -12.26 -20.90 -1.49
CA LYS A 329 -13.16 -21.06 -2.65
C LYS A 329 -12.94 -19.96 -3.70
N VAL A 330 -12.77 -18.72 -3.27
CA VAL A 330 -12.44 -17.59 -4.15
C VAL A 330 -11.13 -17.84 -4.90
N ILE A 331 -10.09 -18.30 -4.20
CA ILE A 331 -8.78 -18.60 -4.81
C ILE A 331 -8.92 -19.74 -5.83
N ASP A 332 -9.62 -20.81 -5.49
CA ASP A 332 -9.87 -21.94 -6.41
C ASP A 332 -10.67 -21.48 -7.64
N ALA A 333 -11.69 -20.65 -7.47
CA ALA A 333 -12.47 -20.10 -8.59
C ALA A 333 -11.59 -19.26 -9.54
N VAL A 334 -10.75 -18.38 -8.99
CA VAL A 334 -9.81 -17.56 -9.76
C VAL A 334 -8.79 -18.42 -10.51
N ARG A 335 -8.26 -19.47 -9.87
CA ARG A 335 -7.34 -20.42 -10.52
C ARG A 335 -8.02 -21.22 -11.62
N SER A 336 -9.23 -21.68 -11.37
CA SER A 336 -10.02 -22.46 -12.33
C SER A 336 -10.43 -21.65 -13.57
N SER A 337 -10.53 -20.31 -13.45
CA SER A 337 -10.78 -19.42 -14.61
C SER A 337 -9.61 -19.33 -15.58
N GLY A 338 -8.44 -19.87 -15.23
CA GLY A 338 -7.23 -19.83 -16.06
C GLY A 338 -6.36 -18.59 -15.84
N TYR A 339 -6.63 -17.81 -14.80
CA TYR A 339 -5.80 -16.69 -14.40
C TYR A 339 -4.38 -17.17 -14.05
N LYS A 340 -3.39 -16.63 -14.76
CA LYS A 340 -1.99 -17.09 -14.71
C LYS A 340 -1.06 -16.20 -13.89
N LYS A 341 -1.57 -15.09 -13.38
CA LYS A 341 -0.77 -14.26 -12.47
C LYS A 341 -0.63 -14.95 -11.10
N ASN A 342 0.23 -14.41 -10.30
CA ASN A 342 0.68 -14.99 -9.05
C ASN A 342 -0.45 -15.33 -8.07
N ALA A 343 -0.08 -16.13 -7.09
CA ALA A 343 -0.87 -16.48 -5.94
C ALA A 343 -1.50 -15.24 -5.29
N ALA A 344 -2.73 -15.35 -4.83
CA ALA A 344 -3.34 -14.29 -4.05
C ALA A 344 -2.57 -14.09 -2.74
N VAL A 345 -2.32 -12.84 -2.35
CA VAL A 345 -1.74 -12.55 -1.04
C VAL A 345 -2.80 -12.77 0.03
N LEU A 346 -2.58 -13.71 0.93
CA LEU A 346 -3.48 -14.03 2.01
C LEU A 346 -2.94 -13.50 3.34
N CYS A 347 -3.68 -12.57 3.92
CA CYS A 347 -3.48 -12.11 5.28
C CYS A 347 -4.55 -12.76 6.17
N TYR A 348 -4.15 -13.33 7.29
CA TYR A 348 -5.09 -13.82 8.27
C TYR A 348 -4.78 -13.20 9.63
N GLU A 349 -5.83 -12.75 10.29
CA GLU A 349 -5.78 -12.35 11.68
C GLU A 349 -6.46 -13.47 12.44
N ASP A 350 -5.73 -14.33 13.07
CA ASP A 350 -6.06 -15.24 14.16
C ASP A 350 -5.52 -16.68 14.01
N VAL A 351 -5.35 -17.28 15.12
CA VAL A 351 -5.39 -18.64 15.68
C VAL A 351 -5.03 -19.83 14.76
N LEU A 352 -5.09 -19.73 13.43
CA LEU A 352 -4.74 -20.83 12.54
C LEU A 352 -3.22 -20.90 12.32
N SER A 353 -2.64 -22.08 12.45
CA SER A 353 -1.27 -22.35 12.02
C SER A 353 -1.21 -22.46 10.49
N ASP A 354 -0.02 -22.25 9.90
CA ASP A 354 0.18 -22.40 8.46
C ASP A 354 -0.28 -23.75 7.93
N LYS A 355 -0.03 -24.82 8.72
CA LYS A 355 -0.47 -26.15 8.38
C LYS A 355 -2.01 -26.24 8.24
N GLU A 356 -2.73 -25.57 9.13
CA GLU A 356 -4.20 -25.53 9.05
C GLU A 356 -4.65 -24.70 7.85
N ILE A 357 -3.94 -23.62 7.50
CA ILE A 357 -4.25 -22.83 6.30
C ILE A 357 -4.05 -23.64 5.03
N TYR A 358 -2.94 -24.38 4.94
CA TYR A 358 -2.66 -25.24 3.78
C TYR A 358 -3.57 -26.47 3.68
N GLU A 359 -4.39 -26.77 4.71
CA GLU A 359 -5.50 -27.71 4.59
C GLU A 359 -6.69 -27.15 3.76
N PHE A 360 -6.81 -25.82 3.66
CA PHE A 360 -7.85 -25.15 2.88
C PHE A 360 -7.38 -24.73 1.49
N VAL A 361 -6.13 -24.25 1.35
CA VAL A 361 -5.60 -23.71 0.10
C VAL A 361 -4.21 -24.27 -0.17
N PRO A 362 -3.92 -24.80 -1.37
CA PRO A 362 -2.58 -25.25 -1.73
C PRO A 362 -1.52 -24.14 -1.54
N GLU A 363 -0.34 -24.52 -1.03
CA GLU A 363 0.76 -23.58 -0.76
C GLU A 363 1.18 -22.82 -2.04
N GLU A 364 1.14 -23.46 -3.19
CA GLU A 364 1.49 -22.87 -4.48
C GLU A 364 0.50 -21.81 -4.97
N ASP A 365 -0.70 -21.73 -4.38
CA ASP A 365 -1.77 -20.83 -4.80
C ASP A 365 -1.86 -19.55 -3.98
N ILE A 366 -1.09 -19.44 -2.90
CA ILE A 366 -1.09 -18.29 -2.00
C ILE A 366 0.31 -17.87 -1.59
N VAL A 367 0.44 -16.59 -1.25
CA VAL A 367 1.57 -16.05 -0.49
C VAL A 367 1.04 -15.57 0.85
N LEU A 368 1.49 -16.17 1.93
CA LEU A 368 1.11 -15.71 3.26
C LEU A 368 1.78 -14.38 3.56
N TRP A 369 0.99 -13.42 4.03
CA TRP A 369 1.48 -12.07 4.33
C TRP A 369 2.71 -12.07 5.25
N LYS A 370 2.73 -12.93 6.28
CA LYS A 370 3.86 -13.02 7.22
C LYS A 370 5.18 -13.41 6.55
N ASP A 371 5.11 -14.12 5.41
CA ASP A 371 6.30 -14.54 4.66
C ASP A 371 6.90 -13.40 3.84
N LEU A 372 6.18 -12.28 3.72
CA LEU A 372 6.67 -11.03 3.15
C LEU A 372 7.13 -10.02 4.23
N ASP A 373 6.94 -10.34 5.53
CA ASP A 373 7.40 -9.47 6.61
C ASP A 373 8.90 -9.68 6.86
N PRO A 374 9.75 -8.69 6.56
CA PRO A 374 11.18 -8.81 6.76
C PRO A 374 11.56 -8.97 8.23
N ASP A 375 10.71 -8.50 9.17
CA ASP A 375 10.99 -8.57 10.60
C ASP A 375 10.89 -10.00 11.16
N THR A 376 10.19 -10.90 10.45
CA THR A 376 10.08 -12.33 10.81
C THR A 376 11.14 -13.21 10.12
N ALA A 377 12.02 -12.64 9.31
CA ALA A 377 13.09 -13.38 8.63
C ALA A 377 14.11 -13.95 9.61
N SER A 378 14.59 -15.16 9.32
CA SER A 378 15.55 -15.91 10.15
C SER A 378 17.01 -15.59 9.84
N ASN A 379 17.31 -15.06 8.66
CA ASN A 379 18.64 -14.70 8.19
C ASN A 379 18.59 -13.51 7.19
N VAL A 380 19.76 -13.00 6.82
CA VAL A 380 19.90 -11.82 5.95
C VAL A 380 19.36 -12.07 4.54
N GLU A 381 19.63 -13.25 3.97
CA GLU A 381 19.19 -13.62 2.64
C GLU A 381 17.65 -13.60 2.56
N GLN A 382 17.00 -14.34 3.45
CA GLN A 382 15.54 -14.34 3.54
C GLN A 382 14.96 -12.94 3.77
N MET A 383 15.60 -12.09 4.57
CA MET A 383 15.16 -10.73 4.81
C MET A 383 15.22 -9.87 3.53
N ILE A 384 16.29 -10.03 2.73
CA ILE A 384 16.46 -9.32 1.46
C ILE A 384 15.45 -9.85 0.43
N ASP A 385 15.29 -11.17 0.30
CA ASP A 385 14.34 -11.77 -0.64
C ASP A 385 12.91 -11.29 -0.38
N ARG A 386 12.48 -11.26 0.89
CA ARG A 386 11.16 -10.73 1.31
C ARG A 386 10.96 -9.26 0.96
N MET A 387 12.04 -8.48 0.92
CA MET A 387 11.97 -7.06 0.55
C MET A 387 12.20 -6.82 -0.95
N THR A 388 12.47 -7.85 -1.74
CA THR A 388 12.82 -7.72 -3.16
C THR A 388 12.03 -8.70 -4.03
N VAL A 389 12.58 -9.86 -4.34
CA VAL A 389 12.00 -10.83 -5.29
C VAL A 389 10.66 -11.39 -4.81
N ASP A 390 10.54 -11.76 -3.53
CA ASP A 390 9.30 -12.32 -2.99
C ASP A 390 8.18 -11.27 -2.97
N ALA A 391 8.50 -10.04 -2.52
CA ALA A 391 7.53 -8.94 -2.54
C ALA A 391 7.11 -8.58 -3.97
N ALA A 392 8.06 -8.53 -4.91
CA ALA A 392 7.74 -8.24 -6.31
C ALA A 392 6.84 -9.33 -6.92
N ALA A 393 7.14 -10.61 -6.63
CA ALA A 393 6.35 -11.73 -7.06
C ALA A 393 4.91 -11.66 -6.50
N ALA A 394 4.78 -11.47 -5.20
CA ALA A 394 3.48 -11.38 -4.53
C ALA A 394 2.62 -10.23 -5.03
N LEU A 395 3.23 -9.12 -5.46
CA LEU A 395 2.55 -7.93 -5.95
C LEU A 395 2.41 -7.88 -7.49
N GLY A 396 2.64 -9.00 -8.19
CA GLY A 396 2.54 -9.04 -9.65
C GLY A 396 3.51 -8.12 -10.39
N MET A 397 4.63 -7.77 -9.73
CA MET A 397 5.65 -6.85 -10.23
C MET A 397 6.89 -7.57 -10.76
N GLU A 398 6.86 -8.88 -10.90
CA GLU A 398 7.93 -9.67 -11.53
C GLU A 398 8.26 -9.13 -12.92
N GLY A 399 9.56 -9.10 -13.26
CA GLY A 399 10.04 -8.53 -14.50
C GLY A 399 10.01 -7.00 -14.56
N ARG A 400 9.59 -6.32 -13.48
CA ARG A 400 9.62 -4.87 -13.34
C ARG A 400 10.40 -4.41 -12.10
N LEU A 401 10.25 -5.11 -10.98
CA LEU A 401 10.88 -4.85 -9.69
C LEU A 401 11.45 -6.16 -9.13
N GLY A 402 12.21 -6.07 -8.04
CA GLY A 402 12.71 -7.20 -7.26
C GLY A 402 14.07 -7.73 -7.71
N SER A 403 14.53 -7.44 -8.94
CA SER A 403 15.87 -7.79 -9.42
C SER A 403 16.46 -6.68 -10.28
N ILE A 404 17.76 -6.73 -10.54
CA ILE A 404 18.48 -5.78 -11.40
C ILE A 404 18.72 -6.43 -12.75
N GLN A 405 17.80 -6.21 -13.68
CA GLN A 405 17.86 -6.76 -15.02
C GLN A 405 17.55 -5.66 -16.06
N LYS A 406 18.09 -5.81 -17.25
CA LYS A 406 17.80 -4.88 -18.36
C LYS A 406 16.29 -4.76 -18.62
N GLY A 407 15.80 -3.53 -18.67
CA GLY A 407 14.41 -3.18 -18.92
C GLY A 407 13.55 -3.06 -17.67
N MET A 408 14.04 -3.47 -16.50
CA MET A 408 13.38 -3.26 -15.21
C MET A 408 13.55 -1.83 -14.71
N ALA A 409 12.80 -1.46 -13.70
CA ALA A 409 12.88 -0.15 -13.08
C ALA A 409 14.27 0.10 -12.47
N ALA A 410 14.78 1.31 -12.62
CA ALA A 410 16.04 1.74 -12.03
C ALA A 410 15.85 2.16 -10.57
N ASP A 411 15.45 1.20 -9.74
CA ASP A 411 15.19 1.34 -8.31
C ASP A 411 16.23 0.52 -7.54
N PHE A 412 17.05 1.18 -6.71
CA PHE A 412 18.17 0.52 -6.03
C PHE A 412 18.31 0.95 -4.57
N THR A 413 18.74 0.00 -3.74
CA THR A 413 19.18 0.23 -2.36
C THR A 413 20.68 0.01 -2.28
N VAL A 414 21.43 1.03 -1.84
CA VAL A 414 22.89 0.94 -1.72
C VAL A 414 23.29 0.95 -0.26
N LEU A 415 23.98 -0.11 0.15
CA LEU A 415 24.47 -0.35 1.50
C LEU A 415 25.96 -0.02 1.61
N PRO A 416 26.42 0.49 2.77
CA PRO A 416 27.83 0.85 2.96
C PRO A 416 28.77 -0.35 3.00
N LYS A 417 28.27 -1.55 3.27
CA LYS A 417 29.01 -2.81 3.36
C LYS A 417 28.11 -4.00 3.03
N ASP A 418 28.73 -5.12 2.72
CA ASP A 418 28.05 -6.36 2.37
C ASP A 418 27.31 -6.95 3.59
N PRO A 419 25.94 -7.01 3.54
CA PRO A 419 25.15 -7.52 4.63
C PRO A 419 25.29 -9.03 4.81
N TYR A 420 25.61 -9.78 3.75
CA TYR A 420 25.79 -11.23 3.82
C TYR A 420 27.02 -11.66 4.65
N LYS A 421 27.93 -10.72 4.90
CA LYS A 421 29.09 -10.92 5.80
C LYS A 421 28.81 -10.59 7.25
N GLY A 422 27.55 -10.22 7.58
CA GLY A 422 27.13 -9.82 8.92
C GLY A 422 26.04 -10.72 9.52
N SER A 423 25.58 -10.36 10.69
CA SER A 423 24.38 -10.95 11.30
C SER A 423 23.11 -10.22 10.86
N ILE A 424 21.96 -10.87 11.00
CA ILE A 424 20.67 -10.24 10.71
C ILE A 424 20.44 -8.98 11.56
N ASP A 425 20.85 -8.97 12.81
CA ASP A 425 20.72 -7.79 13.69
C ASP A 425 21.61 -6.66 13.22
N ALA A 426 22.83 -6.96 12.76
CA ALA A 426 23.70 -5.95 12.18
C ALA A 426 23.15 -5.37 10.87
N PHE A 427 22.38 -6.15 10.13
CA PHE A 427 21.68 -5.67 8.93
C PHE A 427 20.46 -4.81 9.28
N ARG A 428 19.66 -5.21 10.27
CA ARG A 428 18.52 -4.40 10.76
C ARG A 428 18.96 -3.00 11.22
N ASP A 429 20.12 -2.90 11.84
CA ASP A 429 20.70 -1.63 12.32
C ASP A 429 21.47 -0.86 11.24
N MET A 430 21.69 -1.46 10.06
CA MET A 430 22.50 -0.87 9.01
C MET A 430 21.76 0.30 8.33
N LYS A 431 22.40 1.46 8.32
CA LYS A 431 21.91 2.60 7.56
C LYS A 431 22.26 2.42 6.09
N VAL A 432 21.34 2.76 5.20
CA VAL A 432 21.63 2.76 3.76
C VAL A 432 22.62 3.88 3.42
N ALA A 433 23.44 3.68 2.41
CA ALA A 433 24.35 4.72 1.92
C ALA A 433 23.57 5.71 1.06
N PHE A 434 22.71 5.20 0.17
CA PHE A 434 21.76 6.00 -0.60
C PHE A 434 20.68 5.10 -1.22
N THR A 435 19.59 5.72 -1.64
CA THR A 435 18.44 5.09 -2.26
C THR A 435 18.15 5.75 -3.61
N VAL A 436 17.92 4.93 -4.62
CA VAL A 436 17.66 5.36 -5.99
C VAL A 436 16.26 4.93 -6.38
N VAL A 437 15.46 5.86 -6.89
CA VAL A 437 14.12 5.59 -7.42
C VAL A 437 14.00 6.20 -8.80
N ASN A 438 13.53 5.41 -9.75
CA ASN A 438 13.38 5.83 -11.15
C ASN A 438 14.68 6.41 -11.75
N GLY A 439 15.85 5.90 -11.33
CA GLY A 439 17.17 6.36 -11.73
C GLY A 439 17.70 7.58 -10.98
N GLY A 440 16.88 8.26 -10.19
CA GLY A 440 17.26 9.43 -9.39
C GLY A 440 17.63 9.07 -7.94
N ILE A 441 18.64 9.71 -7.37
CA ILE A 441 19.02 9.52 -5.97
C ILE A 441 18.08 10.34 -5.10
N VAL A 442 17.23 9.66 -4.31
CA VAL A 442 16.21 10.27 -3.45
C VAL A 442 16.62 10.41 -1.99
N HIS A 443 17.70 9.73 -1.59
CA HIS A 443 18.30 9.80 -0.25
C HIS A 443 19.81 9.54 -0.33
N ARG A 444 20.57 10.28 0.48
CA ARG A 444 22.01 10.10 0.76
C ARG A 444 22.33 10.22 2.23
#